data_ac952fcecdde37d9e70e77d23f7419da
#
_entry.id   ac952fcecdde37d9e70e77d23f7419da
#
_cell.length_a   1.000
_cell.length_b   1.000
_cell.length_c   1.000
_cell.angle_alpha   90.00
_cell.angle_beta   90.00
_cell.angle_gamma   90.00
#
_symmetry.space_group_name_H-M   'P 1'
#
loop_
_entity.id
_entity.type
_entity.pdbx_description
1 polymer ?
#
loop_
_entity_poly.entity_id
_entity_poly.type
_entity_poly.pdbx_seq_one_letter_code
_entity_poly.pdbx_strand_id
1 'polypeptide(L)'
;MTDSSKHDVIIIGGGPAGSTVARYAAQGGADVLVIDGRDPIGSPLQCGELVPSNDEMRRLCPDVPDMDDLFQTPKDAISRYSTKMHVVPPSGKPLKYDFEGLVLNRVAHDEALVELAKKAGAKYVVN
;
A
#
# COMPACT_ATOMS: atom_id res chain seq x y z
N MET A 1 -25.93 24.15 10.50
CA MET A 1 -24.58 24.65 10.78
C MET A 1 -23.61 23.68 10.09
N THR A 2 -23.00 24.10 9.00
CA THR A 2 -21.96 23.30 8.35
C THR A 2 -20.71 23.46 9.20
N ASP A 3 -20.38 22.42 9.96
CA ASP A 3 -19.09 22.35 10.63
C ASP A 3 -18.01 22.23 9.55
N SER A 4 -17.38 23.35 9.21
CA SER A 4 -16.25 23.36 8.28
C SER A 4 -14.99 23.02 9.08
N SER A 5 -14.78 21.73 9.35
CA SER A 5 -13.50 21.28 9.88
C SER A 5 -12.40 21.61 8.86
N LYS A 6 -11.39 22.35 9.29
CA LYS A 6 -10.22 22.66 8.45
C LYS A 6 -9.15 21.63 8.74
N HIS A 7 -8.55 21.09 7.70
CA HIS A 7 -7.40 20.19 7.76
C HIS A 7 -6.26 20.77 6.93
N ASP A 8 -5.02 20.51 7.32
CA ASP A 8 -3.85 20.93 6.54
C ASP A 8 -3.75 20.15 5.24
N VAL A 9 -4.10 18.85 5.28
CA VAL A 9 -4.07 17.95 4.14
C VAL A 9 -5.34 17.11 4.08
N ILE A 10 -5.99 17.08 2.91
CA ILE A 10 -7.09 16.17 2.62
C ILE A 10 -6.66 15.21 1.52
N ILE A 11 -6.77 13.91 1.77
CA ILE A 11 -6.39 12.83 0.85
C ILE A 11 -7.65 12.10 0.41
N ILE A 12 -7.84 11.98 -0.87
CA ILE A 12 -8.94 11.23 -1.46
C ILE A 12 -8.42 9.87 -1.92
N GLY A 13 -8.91 8.82 -1.26
CA GLY A 13 -8.48 7.43 -1.45
C GLY A 13 -7.52 6.96 -0.36
N GLY A 14 -7.98 6.00 0.46
CA GLY A 14 -7.24 5.40 1.57
C GLY A 14 -6.46 4.12 1.21
N GLY A 15 -6.28 3.84 -0.08
CA GLY A 15 -5.46 2.70 -0.53
C GLY A 15 -3.97 2.89 -0.20
N PRO A 16 -3.07 1.98 -0.68
CA PRO A 16 -1.65 2.00 -0.29
C PRO A 16 -0.96 3.35 -0.44
N ALA A 17 -1.15 4.02 -1.58
CA ALA A 17 -0.55 5.33 -1.81
C ALA A 17 -1.08 6.40 -0.85
N GLY A 18 -2.42 6.50 -0.71
CA GLY A 18 -3.03 7.51 0.14
C GLY A 18 -2.71 7.30 1.62
N SER A 19 -2.72 6.06 2.10
CA SER A 19 -2.36 5.74 3.49
C SER A 19 -0.88 5.99 3.78
N THR A 20 0.01 5.73 2.82
CA THR A 20 1.43 6.05 2.97
C THR A 20 1.65 7.56 3.05
N VAL A 21 1.05 8.34 2.14
CA VAL A 21 1.11 9.82 2.19
C VAL A 21 0.54 10.35 3.49
N ALA A 22 -0.62 9.81 3.93
CA ALA A 22 -1.25 10.21 5.19
C ALA A 22 -0.34 9.99 6.40
N ARG A 23 0.33 8.83 6.45
CA ARG A 23 1.28 8.49 7.51
C ARG A 23 2.41 9.52 7.59
N TYR A 24 3.09 9.78 6.48
CA TYR A 24 4.25 10.67 6.47
C TYR A 24 3.86 12.14 6.70
N ALA A 25 2.74 12.60 6.14
CA ALA A 25 2.24 13.94 6.40
C ALA A 25 1.89 14.15 7.89
N ALA A 26 1.21 13.16 8.51
CA ALA A 26 0.88 13.22 9.94
C ALA A 26 2.15 13.13 10.81
N GLN A 27 3.15 12.31 10.46
CA GLN A 27 4.45 12.29 11.14
C GLN A 27 5.18 13.63 11.05
N GLY A 28 4.99 14.38 9.95
CA GLY A 28 5.47 15.74 9.77
C GLY A 28 4.70 16.80 10.56
N GLY A 29 3.66 16.41 11.32
CA GLY A 29 2.86 17.29 12.17
C GLY A 29 1.65 17.92 11.50
N ALA A 30 1.30 17.53 10.27
CA ALA A 30 0.10 18.02 9.60
C ALA A 30 -1.18 17.38 10.17
N ASP A 31 -2.27 18.15 10.25
CA ASP A 31 -3.62 17.62 10.50
C ASP A 31 -4.17 17.02 9.20
N VAL A 32 -4.22 15.69 9.14
CA VAL A 32 -4.54 14.94 7.93
C VAL A 32 -5.89 14.27 8.01
N LEU A 33 -6.72 14.49 6.98
CA LEU A 33 -7.97 13.76 6.76
C LEU A 33 -7.87 12.92 5.49
N VAL A 34 -8.15 11.63 5.60
CA VAL A 34 -8.30 10.70 4.47
C VAL A 34 -9.78 10.38 4.29
N ILE A 35 -10.24 10.44 3.05
CA ILE A 35 -11.62 10.10 2.67
C ILE A 35 -11.56 8.94 1.65
N ASP A 36 -12.26 7.85 1.93
CA ASP A 36 -12.44 6.73 0.97
C ASP A 36 -13.92 6.34 0.93
N GLY A 37 -14.39 5.97 -0.26
CA GLY A 37 -15.76 5.47 -0.49
C GLY A 37 -15.90 3.96 -0.27
N ARG A 38 -14.95 3.30 0.35
CA ARG A 38 -14.93 1.85 0.54
C ARG A 38 -14.67 1.48 1.99
N ASP A 39 -15.49 0.58 2.51
CA ASP A 39 -15.33 -0.03 3.82
C ASP A 39 -15.53 -1.57 3.69
N PRO A 40 -14.52 -2.42 3.90
CA PRO A 40 -13.13 -2.06 4.25
C PRO A 40 -12.33 -1.49 3.06
N ILE A 41 -11.33 -0.67 3.36
CA ILE A 41 -10.35 -0.19 2.37
C ILE A 41 -9.63 -1.42 1.78
N GLY A 42 -9.39 -1.41 0.45
CA GLY A 42 -8.83 -2.57 -0.27
C GLY A 42 -9.88 -3.50 -0.88
N SER A 43 -11.18 -3.29 -0.62
CA SER A 43 -12.30 -4.05 -1.20
C SER A 43 -13.18 -3.13 -2.09
N PRO A 44 -13.71 -3.60 -3.23
CA PRO A 44 -13.41 -4.88 -3.88
C PRO A 44 -11.98 -4.93 -4.43
N LEU A 45 -11.44 -6.14 -4.50
CA LEU A 45 -10.09 -6.39 -4.99
C LEU A 45 -9.98 -6.04 -6.48
N GLN A 46 -8.97 -5.23 -6.84
CA GLN A 46 -8.73 -4.75 -8.21
C GLN A 46 -7.23 -4.83 -8.57
N CYS A 47 -6.54 -5.88 -8.13
CA CYS A 47 -5.09 -5.99 -8.27
C CYS A 47 -4.67 -7.46 -8.46
N GLY A 48 -3.53 -7.66 -9.13
CA GLY A 48 -2.90 -8.97 -9.26
C GLY A 48 -2.15 -9.45 -8.02
N GLU A 49 -2.13 -8.65 -6.94
CA GLU A 49 -1.62 -8.99 -5.61
C GLU A 49 -0.13 -9.31 -5.53
N LEU A 50 0.58 -9.38 -6.64
CA LEU A 50 2.01 -9.65 -6.66
C LEU A 50 2.82 -8.37 -6.48
N VAL A 51 3.69 -8.36 -5.47
CA VAL A 51 4.65 -7.28 -5.21
C VAL A 51 6.06 -7.87 -5.06
N PRO A 52 7.12 -7.09 -5.33
CA PRO A 52 8.49 -7.52 -5.05
C PRO A 52 8.71 -7.77 -3.55
N SER A 53 9.69 -8.60 -3.20
CA SER A 53 10.19 -8.66 -1.82
C SER A 53 10.91 -7.35 -1.44
N ASN A 54 11.15 -7.12 -0.15
CA ASN A 54 11.91 -5.94 0.28
C ASN A 54 13.33 -5.92 -0.31
N ASP A 55 13.97 -7.08 -0.42
CA ASP A 55 15.30 -7.19 -1.05
C ASP A 55 15.24 -6.81 -2.54
N GLU A 56 14.23 -7.29 -3.24
CA GLU A 56 14.02 -6.95 -4.63
C GLU A 56 13.66 -5.45 -4.78
N MET A 57 12.87 -4.89 -3.88
CA MET A 57 12.56 -3.44 -3.88
C MET A 57 13.82 -2.60 -3.66
N ARG A 58 14.71 -2.97 -2.72
CA ARG A 58 16.00 -2.28 -2.53
C ARG A 58 16.88 -2.36 -3.77
N ARG A 59 16.86 -3.51 -4.47
CA ARG A 59 17.59 -3.69 -5.73
C ARG A 59 17.04 -2.84 -6.86
N LEU A 60 15.71 -2.72 -6.96
CA LEU A 60 15.04 -1.95 -8.02
C LEU A 60 15.08 -0.44 -7.78
N CYS A 61 15.10 -0.02 -6.53
CA CYS A 61 15.06 1.38 -6.12
C CYS A 61 16.22 1.71 -5.16
N PRO A 62 17.49 1.62 -5.61
CA PRO A 62 18.66 1.76 -4.74
C PRO A 62 18.81 3.15 -4.13
N ASP A 63 18.21 4.16 -4.75
CA ASP A 63 18.30 5.56 -4.31
C ASP A 63 17.23 5.93 -3.25
N VAL A 64 16.41 4.99 -2.81
CA VAL A 64 15.39 5.21 -1.78
C VAL A 64 15.91 4.69 -0.44
N PRO A 65 16.39 5.57 0.47
CA PRO A 65 17.06 5.14 1.70
C PRO A 65 16.13 4.42 2.69
N ASP A 66 14.86 4.83 2.72
CA ASP A 66 13.88 4.33 3.71
C ASP A 66 12.96 3.25 3.14
N MET A 67 13.45 2.44 2.17
CA MET A 67 12.64 1.45 1.46
C MET A 67 11.91 0.49 2.42
N ASP A 68 12.57 0.03 3.48
CA ASP A 68 11.97 -0.91 4.45
C ASP A 68 10.85 -0.26 5.27
N ASP A 69 10.93 1.04 5.51
CA ASP A 69 9.86 1.77 6.19
C ASP A 69 8.70 2.09 5.26
N LEU A 70 9.01 2.45 4.00
CA LEU A 70 8.01 2.70 2.96
C LEU A 70 7.25 1.44 2.56
N PHE A 71 7.96 0.32 2.44
CA PHE A 71 7.43 -0.94 1.94
C PHE A 71 7.21 -1.97 3.05
N GLN A 72 6.33 -1.61 3.99
CA GLN A 72 5.97 -2.51 5.09
C GLN A 72 4.85 -3.46 4.68
N THR A 73 5.16 -4.75 4.69
CA THR A 73 4.17 -5.81 4.45
C THR A 73 4.07 -6.68 5.70
N PRO A 74 2.93 -6.67 6.41
CA PRO A 74 2.75 -7.52 7.57
C PRO A 74 2.71 -9.00 7.15
N LYS A 75 3.24 -9.88 8.00
CA LYS A 75 3.37 -11.32 7.67
C LYS A 75 2.02 -12.00 7.43
N ASP A 76 0.99 -11.60 8.14
CA ASP A 76 -0.37 -12.11 8.02
C ASP A 76 -1.08 -11.65 6.74
N ALA A 77 -0.58 -10.60 6.10
CA ALA A 77 -1.04 -10.19 4.78
C ALA A 77 -0.33 -10.93 3.63
N ILE A 78 0.66 -11.79 3.90
CA ILE A 78 1.37 -12.55 2.86
C ILE A 78 0.67 -13.88 2.66
N SER A 79 0.04 -14.06 1.50
CA SER A 79 -0.61 -15.32 1.12
C SER A 79 0.39 -16.34 0.58
N ARG A 80 1.43 -15.90 -0.12
CA ARG A 80 2.43 -16.77 -0.75
C ARG A 80 3.72 -16.02 -1.05
N TYR A 81 4.84 -16.74 -1.00
CA TYR A 81 6.12 -16.30 -1.54
C TYR A 81 6.31 -16.82 -2.96
N SER A 82 6.89 -16.00 -3.83
CA SER A 82 7.24 -16.34 -5.22
C SER A 82 8.74 -16.16 -5.43
N THR A 83 9.35 -17.07 -6.16
CA THR A 83 10.76 -16.98 -6.57
C THR A 83 10.90 -16.88 -8.10
N LYS A 84 9.79 -17.01 -8.82
CA LYS A 84 9.78 -16.98 -10.29
C LYS A 84 8.52 -16.30 -10.82
N MET A 85 8.67 -15.59 -11.92
CA MET A 85 7.58 -15.04 -12.69
C MET A 85 7.58 -15.63 -14.11
N HIS A 86 6.40 -16.02 -14.59
CA HIS A 86 6.20 -16.44 -15.96
C HIS A 86 5.29 -15.44 -16.68
N VAL A 87 5.77 -14.87 -17.76
CA VAL A 87 4.96 -14.04 -18.66
C VAL A 87 4.66 -14.86 -19.90
N VAL A 88 3.40 -15.09 -20.19
CA VAL A 88 2.95 -15.82 -21.38
C VAL A 88 2.39 -14.81 -22.38
N PRO A 89 3.17 -14.46 -23.42
CA PRO A 89 2.71 -13.57 -24.48
C PRO A 89 1.69 -14.29 -25.39
N PRO A 90 0.97 -13.56 -26.25
CA PRO A 90 0.02 -14.16 -27.22
C PRO A 90 0.62 -15.23 -28.12
N SER A 91 1.94 -15.21 -28.36
CA SER A 91 2.68 -16.25 -29.11
C SER A 91 2.75 -17.60 -28.42
N GLY A 92 2.35 -17.69 -27.15
CA GLY A 92 2.33 -18.93 -26.36
C GLY A 92 3.68 -19.37 -25.80
N LYS A 93 4.80 -18.70 -26.11
CA LYS A 93 6.12 -19.05 -25.56
C LYS A 93 6.34 -18.35 -24.21
N PRO A 94 6.37 -19.06 -23.07
CA PRO A 94 6.55 -18.44 -21.79
C PRO A 94 7.97 -17.87 -21.64
N LEU A 95 8.04 -16.62 -21.18
CA LEU A 95 9.26 -16.00 -20.68
C LEU A 95 9.33 -16.26 -19.17
N LYS A 96 10.46 -16.75 -18.70
CA LYS A 96 10.66 -17.08 -17.29
C LYS A 96 11.71 -16.16 -16.70
N TYR A 97 11.42 -15.60 -15.56
CA TYR A 97 12.30 -14.69 -14.82
C TYR A 97 12.43 -15.18 -13.37
N ASP A 98 13.62 -15.07 -12.82
CA ASP A 98 13.79 -15.12 -11.39
C ASP A 98 13.25 -13.83 -10.80
N PHE A 99 12.36 -13.94 -9.82
CA PHE A 99 11.67 -12.82 -9.22
C PHE A 99 11.27 -13.17 -7.79
N GLU A 100 11.93 -12.56 -6.84
CA GLU A 100 11.55 -12.69 -5.45
C GLU A 100 10.40 -11.73 -5.13
N GLY A 101 9.24 -12.31 -4.85
CA GLY A 101 8.01 -11.57 -4.65
C GLY A 101 7.10 -12.16 -3.59
N LEU A 102 6.09 -11.38 -3.26
CA LEU A 102 5.04 -11.70 -2.30
C LEU A 102 3.69 -11.63 -3.00
N VAL A 103 2.85 -12.61 -2.76
CA VAL A 103 1.42 -12.53 -3.11
C VAL A 103 0.66 -12.10 -1.86
N LEU A 104 -0.08 -11.01 -1.94
CA LEU A 104 -0.70 -10.36 -0.80
C LEU A 104 -2.19 -10.70 -0.67
N ASN A 105 -2.67 -10.76 0.56
CA ASN A 105 -4.06 -10.45 0.85
C ASN A 105 -4.16 -8.92 0.92
N ARG A 106 -4.74 -8.31 -0.11
CA ARG A 106 -4.76 -6.85 -0.27
C ARG A 106 -5.60 -6.16 0.79
N VAL A 107 -6.70 -6.76 1.24
CA VAL A 107 -7.50 -6.16 2.32
C VAL A 107 -6.66 -6.06 3.59
N ALA A 108 -6.05 -7.14 4.03
CA ALA A 108 -5.21 -7.15 5.23
C ALA A 108 -3.98 -6.23 5.09
N HIS A 109 -3.37 -6.18 3.90
CA HIS A 109 -2.25 -5.28 3.63
C HIS A 109 -2.67 -3.80 3.68
N ASP A 110 -3.76 -3.45 2.99
CA ASP A 110 -4.21 -2.06 2.91
C ASP A 110 -4.71 -1.56 4.27
N GLU A 111 -5.42 -2.41 5.04
CA GLU A 111 -5.81 -2.10 6.43
C GLU A 111 -4.60 -1.87 7.34
N ALA A 112 -3.53 -2.66 7.18
CA ALA A 112 -2.31 -2.44 7.96
C ALA A 112 -1.66 -1.08 7.68
N LEU A 113 -1.66 -0.63 6.42
CA LEU A 113 -1.18 0.72 6.07
C LEU A 113 -2.08 1.82 6.64
N VAL A 114 -3.40 1.62 6.64
CA VAL A 114 -4.36 2.52 7.30
C VAL A 114 -4.06 2.64 8.79
N GLU A 115 -3.80 1.52 9.47
CA GLU A 115 -3.49 1.52 10.90
C GLU A 115 -2.15 2.22 11.20
N LEU A 116 -1.14 2.10 10.33
CA LEU A 116 0.09 2.86 10.45
C LEU A 116 -0.14 4.37 10.32
N ALA A 117 -1.00 4.78 9.40
CA ALA A 117 -1.35 6.19 9.21
C ALA A 117 -2.17 6.74 10.39
N LYS A 118 -3.14 5.98 10.90
CA LYS A 118 -3.91 6.34 12.10
C LYS A 118 -3.02 6.48 13.33
N LYS A 119 -2.06 5.56 13.53
CA LYS A 119 -1.07 5.65 14.62
C LYS A 119 -0.19 6.89 14.51
N ALA A 120 0.07 7.38 13.31
CA ALA A 120 0.79 8.63 13.07
C ALA A 120 -0.08 9.88 13.32
N GLY A 121 -1.40 9.75 13.46
CA GLY A 121 -2.34 10.84 13.73
C GLY A 121 -3.32 11.17 12.60
N ALA A 122 -3.25 10.47 11.47
CA ALA A 122 -4.20 10.69 10.37
C ALA A 122 -5.62 10.23 10.75
N LYS A 123 -6.61 11.02 10.34
CA LYS A 123 -8.04 10.74 10.52
C LYS A 123 -8.60 10.11 9.24
N TYR A 124 -9.57 9.19 9.38
CA TYR A 124 -10.22 8.53 8.24
C TYR A 124 -11.73 8.69 8.31
N VAL A 125 -12.32 9.00 7.17
CA VAL A 125 -13.75 8.93 6.91
C VAL A 125 -13.96 7.94 5.76
N VAL A 126 -14.68 6.87 6.03
CA VAL A 126 -15.07 5.84 5.04
C VAL A 126 -16.59 5.80 4.94
N ASN A 127 -17.14 5.49 3.75
CA ASN A 127 -18.58 5.49 3.53
C ASN A 127 -19.01 4.29 2.66
#